data_4031b4c35b1a5893f1196c84105dbc03
#
_entry.id   4031b4c35b1a5893f1196c84105dbc03
#
_cell.length_a   1.000
_cell.length_b   1.000
_cell.length_c   1.000
_cell.angle_alpha   90.00
_cell.angle_beta   90.00
_cell.angle_gamma   90.00
#
_symmetry.space_group_name_H-M   'P 1'
#
loop_
_entity.id
_entity.type
_entity.pdbx_description
1 polymer ?
#
loop_
_entity_poly.entity_id
_entity_poly.type
_entity_poly.pdbx_seq_one_letter_code
_entity_poly.pdbx_strand_id
1 'polypeptide(L)'
;MNKILIIDDEKDICYLISEILHDEKYITESVSNSSEAIKKLETFRPDLIILDVWLGPNSELDGIELLKKIMTINSLIPVIVITGHGTVDMAVNAIKNGAYDFIEKPFNSEKIIILSKRAIESAKLADENKLLKKIAHPNTPLIGNSSFIII
;
A
#
# COMPACT_ATOMS: atom_id res chain seq x y z
N MET A 1 -16.30 1.42 5.39
CA MET A 1 -15.56 0.22 4.97
C MET A 1 -14.32 0.60 4.22
N ASN A 2 -13.24 -0.09 4.50
CA ASN A 2 -11.98 0.20 3.82
C ASN A 2 -11.91 -0.47 2.45
N LYS A 3 -11.23 0.18 1.53
CA LYS A 3 -11.10 -0.24 0.14
C LYS A 3 -9.69 -0.69 -0.15
N ILE A 4 -9.55 -1.82 -0.80
CA ILE A 4 -8.24 -2.38 -1.15
C ILE A 4 -8.18 -2.62 -2.65
N LEU A 5 -7.16 -2.08 -3.29
CA LEU A 5 -6.90 -2.30 -4.70
C LEU A 5 -5.83 -3.37 -4.86
N ILE A 6 -6.14 -4.39 -5.64
CA ILE A 6 -5.22 -5.49 -5.91
C ILE A 6 -4.68 -5.33 -7.33
N ILE A 7 -3.37 -5.28 -7.47
CA ILE A 7 -2.72 -5.13 -8.77
C ILE A 7 -1.88 -6.37 -9.05
N ASP A 8 -2.36 -7.21 -9.93
CA ASP A 8 -1.70 -8.48 -10.27
C ASP A 8 -2.23 -8.92 -11.64
N ASP A 9 -1.37 -9.39 -12.51
CA ASP A 9 -1.78 -9.87 -13.83
C ASP A 9 -2.35 -11.29 -13.79
N GLU A 10 -2.20 -12.00 -12.68
CA GLU A 10 -2.75 -13.33 -12.49
C GLU A 10 -4.14 -13.23 -11.85
N LYS A 11 -5.17 -13.54 -12.64
CA LYS A 11 -6.56 -13.44 -12.17
C LYS A 11 -6.86 -14.36 -10.99
N ASP A 12 -6.23 -15.52 -10.94
CA ASP A 12 -6.42 -16.48 -9.86
C ASP A 12 -5.94 -15.91 -8.53
N ILE A 13 -4.82 -15.20 -8.54
CA ILE A 13 -4.27 -14.55 -7.36
C ILE A 13 -5.18 -13.41 -6.91
N CYS A 14 -5.65 -12.60 -7.86
CA CYS A 14 -6.60 -11.52 -7.56
C CYS A 14 -7.86 -12.06 -6.91
N TYR A 15 -8.40 -13.15 -7.45
CA TYR A 15 -9.60 -13.77 -6.92
C TYR A 15 -9.37 -14.29 -5.49
N LEU A 16 -8.26 -15.00 -5.29
CA LEU A 16 -7.90 -15.54 -3.98
C LEU A 16 -7.80 -14.44 -2.92
N ILE A 17 -7.05 -13.38 -3.23
CA ILE A 17 -6.87 -12.27 -2.30
C ILE A 17 -8.20 -11.56 -2.04
N SER A 18 -9.01 -11.35 -3.08
CA SER A 18 -10.32 -10.73 -2.93
C SER A 18 -11.22 -11.53 -1.99
N GLU A 19 -11.23 -12.84 -2.11
CA GLU A 19 -12.05 -13.69 -1.25
C GLU A 19 -11.61 -13.61 0.20
N ILE A 20 -10.31 -13.64 0.45
CA ILE A 20 -9.75 -13.51 1.79
C ILE A 20 -10.18 -12.18 2.42
N LEU A 21 -10.08 -11.08 1.65
CA LEU A 21 -10.37 -9.75 2.16
C LEU A 21 -11.86 -9.47 2.29
N HIS A 22 -12.68 -10.03 1.42
CA HIS A 22 -14.15 -9.91 1.54
C HIS A 22 -14.64 -10.54 2.84
N ASP A 23 -14.04 -11.66 3.25
CA ASP A 23 -14.38 -12.30 4.51
C ASP A 23 -14.10 -11.39 5.70
N GLU A 24 -13.15 -10.45 5.55
CA GLU A 24 -12.81 -9.46 6.58
C GLU A 24 -13.51 -8.13 6.39
N LYS A 25 -14.53 -8.09 5.54
CA LYS A 25 -15.40 -6.92 5.31
C LYS A 25 -14.74 -5.78 4.56
N TYR A 26 -13.72 -6.06 3.75
CA TYR A 26 -13.12 -5.06 2.88
C TYR A 26 -13.83 -5.03 1.54
N ILE A 27 -13.82 -3.86 0.92
CA ILE A 27 -14.27 -3.69 -0.47
C ILE A 27 -13.02 -3.80 -1.34
N THR A 28 -13.04 -4.67 -2.34
CA THR A 28 -11.86 -4.87 -3.19
C THR A 28 -12.18 -4.63 -4.66
N GLU A 29 -11.19 -4.14 -5.38
CA GLU A 29 -11.19 -4.14 -6.84
C GLU A 29 -9.81 -4.62 -7.26
N SER A 30 -9.73 -5.24 -8.43
CA SER A 30 -8.47 -5.71 -8.96
C SER A 30 -8.26 -5.23 -10.38
N VAL A 31 -7.00 -4.97 -10.71
CA VAL A 31 -6.56 -4.56 -12.04
C VAL A 31 -5.31 -5.36 -12.41
N SER A 32 -5.02 -5.43 -13.69
CA SER A 32 -3.95 -6.30 -14.20
C SER A 32 -2.72 -5.56 -14.72
N ASN A 33 -2.75 -4.25 -14.79
CA ASN A 33 -1.62 -3.49 -15.32
C ASN A 33 -1.53 -2.09 -14.70
N SER A 34 -0.44 -1.40 -15.00
CA SER A 34 -0.14 -0.10 -14.40
C SER A 34 -1.13 1.00 -14.83
N SER A 35 -1.56 1.01 -16.07
CA SER A 35 -2.48 2.03 -16.57
C SER A 35 -3.81 2.00 -15.83
N GLU A 36 -4.36 0.80 -15.65
CA GLU A 36 -5.60 0.61 -14.91
C GLU A 36 -5.44 0.96 -13.43
N ALA A 37 -4.29 0.61 -12.87
CA ALA A 37 -4.00 0.92 -11.47
C ALA A 37 -4.01 2.42 -11.22
N ILE A 38 -3.36 3.19 -12.07
CA ILE A 38 -3.29 4.65 -11.93
C ILE A 38 -4.69 5.27 -12.02
N LYS A 39 -5.52 4.81 -12.93
CA LYS A 39 -6.91 5.27 -13.03
C LYS A 39 -7.70 4.99 -11.75
N LYS A 40 -7.49 3.83 -11.15
CA LYS A 40 -8.19 3.44 -9.93
C LYS A 40 -7.78 4.25 -8.71
N LEU A 41 -6.61 4.85 -8.72
CA LEU A 41 -6.22 5.75 -7.62
C LEU A 41 -7.22 6.91 -7.49
N GLU A 42 -7.72 7.43 -8.60
CA GLU A 42 -8.69 8.52 -8.59
C GLU A 42 -10.12 8.03 -8.41
N THR A 43 -10.51 6.98 -9.14
CA THR A 43 -11.92 6.54 -9.20
C THR A 43 -12.33 5.68 -8.03
N PHE A 44 -11.45 4.80 -7.59
CA PHE A 44 -11.73 3.90 -6.48
C PHE A 44 -11.27 4.45 -5.13
N ARG A 45 -10.18 5.20 -5.12
CA ARG A 45 -9.57 5.80 -3.92
C ARG A 45 -9.28 4.75 -2.85
N PRO A 46 -8.39 3.82 -3.11
CA PRO A 46 -8.12 2.75 -2.16
C PRO A 46 -7.44 3.24 -0.88
N ASP A 47 -7.72 2.54 0.21
CA ASP A 47 -7.05 2.77 1.49
C ASP A 47 -5.77 1.94 1.62
N LEU A 48 -5.62 0.94 0.78
CA LEU A 48 -4.47 0.05 0.74
C LEU A 48 -4.32 -0.49 -0.68
N ILE A 49 -3.07 -0.68 -1.10
CA ILE A 49 -2.78 -1.32 -2.38
C ILE A 49 -1.97 -2.58 -2.12
N ILE A 50 -2.38 -3.67 -2.75
CA ILE A 50 -1.59 -4.91 -2.77
C ILE A 50 -1.08 -5.06 -4.19
N LEU A 51 0.24 -5.05 -4.36
CA LEU A 51 0.89 -4.93 -5.66
C LEU A 51 1.86 -6.08 -5.89
N ASP A 52 1.64 -6.83 -6.98
CA ASP A 52 2.63 -7.82 -7.43
C ASP A 52 3.82 -7.09 -8.06
N VAL A 53 5.01 -7.42 -7.62
CA VAL A 53 6.25 -6.85 -8.19
C VAL A 53 6.39 -7.18 -9.66
N TRP A 54 5.95 -8.37 -10.06
CA TRP A 54 6.05 -8.81 -11.45
C TRP A 54 4.69 -8.72 -12.14
N LEU A 55 4.48 -7.67 -12.95
CA LEU A 55 3.21 -7.44 -13.64
C LEU A 55 3.16 -8.02 -15.06
N GLY A 56 4.27 -8.60 -15.54
CA GLY A 56 4.27 -9.20 -16.84
C GLY A 56 4.43 -8.21 -17.98
N PRO A 57 4.47 -8.71 -19.23
CA PRO A 57 4.79 -7.88 -20.39
C PRO A 57 3.69 -6.92 -20.83
N ASN A 58 2.46 -7.13 -20.38
CA ASN A 58 1.33 -6.28 -20.77
C ASN A 58 1.19 -5.01 -19.94
N SER A 59 2.05 -4.82 -18.96
CA SER A 59 2.05 -3.61 -18.14
C SER A 59 3.13 -2.66 -18.66
N GLU A 60 2.77 -1.38 -18.80
CA GLU A 60 3.69 -0.34 -19.24
C GLU A 60 4.81 -0.13 -18.23
N LEU A 61 4.47 -0.18 -16.96
CA LEU A 61 5.44 -0.10 -15.85
C LEU A 61 5.52 -1.45 -15.17
N ASP A 62 6.71 -1.83 -14.69
CA ASP A 62 6.81 -3.00 -13.83
C ASP A 62 6.34 -2.64 -12.41
N GLY A 63 6.33 -3.62 -11.50
CA GLY A 63 5.80 -3.42 -10.16
C GLY A 63 6.54 -2.35 -9.37
N ILE A 64 7.86 -2.30 -9.45
CA ILE A 64 8.65 -1.30 -8.72
C ILE A 64 8.47 0.10 -9.31
N GLU A 65 8.45 0.21 -10.62
CA GLU A 65 8.19 1.48 -11.28
C GLU A 65 6.80 2.02 -10.95
N LEU A 66 5.82 1.12 -10.91
CA LEU A 66 4.47 1.49 -10.53
C LEU A 66 4.40 1.94 -9.06
N LEU A 67 5.12 1.25 -8.18
CA LEU A 67 5.22 1.64 -6.77
C LEU A 67 5.74 3.07 -6.65
N LYS A 68 6.82 3.39 -7.35
CA LYS A 68 7.38 4.74 -7.36
C LYS A 68 6.35 5.76 -7.83
N LYS A 69 5.61 5.43 -8.88
CA LYS A 69 4.58 6.31 -9.43
C LYS A 69 3.46 6.54 -8.42
N ILE A 70 3.00 5.49 -7.76
CA ILE A 70 1.97 5.58 -6.72
C ILE A 70 2.45 6.50 -5.60
N MET A 71 3.69 6.36 -5.17
CA MET A 71 4.23 7.18 -4.09
C MET A 71 4.33 8.65 -4.47
N THR A 72 4.54 8.98 -5.75
CA THR A 72 4.52 10.37 -6.20
C THR A 72 3.11 10.94 -6.26
N ILE A 73 2.11 10.11 -6.57
CA ILE A 73 0.71 10.55 -6.65
C ILE A 73 0.12 10.71 -5.26
N ASN A 74 0.34 9.74 -4.38
CA ASN A 74 -0.15 9.81 -3.01
C ASN A 74 0.72 8.93 -2.10
N SER A 75 1.64 9.56 -1.39
CA SER A 75 2.58 8.87 -0.51
C SER A 75 1.92 8.34 0.78
N LEU A 76 0.67 8.68 1.04
CA LEU A 76 -0.04 8.26 2.25
C LEU A 76 -0.73 6.91 2.09
N ILE A 77 -0.93 6.44 0.87
CA ILE A 77 -1.53 5.12 0.66
C ILE A 77 -0.49 4.04 0.94
N PRO A 78 -0.73 3.14 1.90
CA PRO A 78 0.21 2.05 2.14
C PRO A 78 0.16 1.05 0.99
N VAL A 79 1.32 0.53 0.61
CA VAL A 79 1.43 -0.49 -0.45
C VAL A 79 2.12 -1.71 0.14
N ILE A 80 1.44 -2.85 0.04
CA ILE A 80 2.03 -4.15 0.37
C ILE A 80 2.41 -4.82 -0.94
N VAL A 81 3.68 -5.19 -1.07
CA VAL A 81 4.21 -5.77 -2.30
C VAL A 81 4.25 -7.29 -2.18
N ILE A 82 3.81 -7.98 -3.21
CA ILE A 82 3.92 -9.44 -3.26
C ILE A 82 5.12 -9.80 -4.12
N THR A 83 6.02 -10.62 -3.56
CA THR A 83 7.25 -11.03 -4.24
C THR A 83 7.26 -12.53 -4.46
N GLY A 84 8.02 -12.99 -5.45
CA GLY A 84 8.22 -14.40 -5.67
C GLY A 84 9.14 -15.02 -4.62
N HIS A 85 9.08 -16.34 -4.51
CA HIS A 85 9.92 -17.07 -3.56
C HIS A 85 11.41 -16.83 -3.87
N GLY A 86 12.17 -16.51 -2.84
CA GLY A 86 13.61 -16.31 -2.98
C GLY A 86 14.05 -14.96 -3.53
N THR A 87 13.12 -14.01 -3.67
CA THR A 87 13.44 -12.69 -4.24
C THR A 87 13.61 -11.62 -3.15
N VAL A 88 14.52 -11.87 -2.22
CA VAL A 88 14.77 -10.95 -1.09
C VAL A 88 15.18 -9.57 -1.58
N ASP A 89 16.02 -9.50 -2.62
CA ASP A 89 16.48 -8.23 -3.17
C ASP A 89 15.34 -7.36 -3.68
N MET A 90 14.33 -7.99 -4.29
CA MET A 90 13.14 -7.28 -4.76
C MET A 90 12.34 -6.72 -3.61
N ALA A 91 12.19 -7.48 -2.52
CA ALA A 91 11.50 -7.04 -1.33
C ALA A 91 12.21 -5.85 -0.69
N VAL A 92 13.53 -5.92 -0.54
CA VAL A 92 14.33 -4.81 0.00
C VAL A 92 14.17 -3.57 -0.87
N ASN A 93 14.24 -3.74 -2.19
CA ASN A 93 14.09 -2.64 -3.13
C ASN A 93 12.70 -1.99 -3.01
N ALA A 94 11.67 -2.80 -2.86
CA ALA A 94 10.31 -2.28 -2.66
C ALA A 94 10.21 -1.43 -1.40
N ILE A 95 10.74 -1.90 -0.28
CA ILE A 95 10.74 -1.15 0.98
C ILE A 95 11.47 0.18 0.80
N LYS A 96 12.63 0.18 0.15
CA LYS A 96 13.40 1.40 -0.11
C LYS A 96 12.63 2.40 -0.95
N ASN A 97 11.71 1.94 -1.78
CA ASN A 97 10.90 2.79 -2.65
C ASN A 97 9.53 3.14 -2.06
N GLY A 98 9.32 2.87 -0.80
CA GLY A 98 8.16 3.34 -0.07
C GLY A 98 7.10 2.30 0.26
N ALA A 99 7.30 1.03 -0.08
CA ALA A 99 6.35 0.01 0.30
C ALA A 99 6.26 -0.10 1.82
N TYR A 100 5.06 -0.34 2.32
CA TYR A 100 4.83 -0.55 3.75
C TYR A 100 5.46 -1.86 4.22
N ASP A 101 5.24 -2.93 3.45
CA ASP A 101 5.77 -4.25 3.74
C ASP A 101 5.70 -5.11 2.48
N PHE A 102 6.13 -6.36 2.60
CA PHE A 102 6.05 -7.32 1.49
C PHE A 102 5.53 -8.66 1.99
N ILE A 103 5.00 -9.44 1.06
CA ILE A 103 4.56 -10.82 1.30
C ILE A 103 5.19 -11.69 0.24
N GLU A 104 5.84 -12.76 0.65
CA GLU A 104 6.49 -13.70 -0.27
C GLU A 104 5.52 -14.82 -0.68
N LYS A 105 5.51 -15.17 -1.96
CA LYS A 105 4.74 -16.32 -2.45
C LYS A 105 5.51 -17.61 -2.13
N PRO A 106 4.86 -18.70 -1.76
CA PRO A 106 3.42 -18.82 -1.47
C PRO A 106 3.07 -18.18 -0.13
N PHE A 107 1.90 -17.56 -0.07
CA PHE A 107 1.43 -16.90 1.16
C PHE A 107 0.20 -17.60 1.72
N ASN A 108 -0.08 -17.37 3.00
CA ASN A 108 -1.31 -17.83 3.63
C ASN A 108 -2.26 -16.65 3.86
N SER A 109 -3.53 -16.98 4.08
CA SER A 109 -4.56 -15.97 4.28
C SER A 109 -4.34 -15.11 5.53
N GLU A 110 -3.82 -15.72 6.59
CA GLU A 110 -3.54 -15.05 7.85
C GLU A 110 -2.60 -13.86 7.66
N LYS A 111 -1.55 -14.06 6.89
CA LYS A 111 -0.55 -13.03 6.64
C LYS A 111 -1.14 -11.86 5.86
N ILE A 112 -1.96 -12.15 4.84
CA ILE A 112 -2.67 -11.14 4.08
C ILE A 112 -3.56 -10.31 5.01
N ILE A 113 -4.32 -10.96 5.86
CA ILE A 113 -5.26 -10.30 6.78
C ILE A 113 -4.51 -9.42 7.78
N ILE A 114 -3.50 -9.95 8.43
CA ILE A 114 -2.76 -9.23 9.47
C ILE A 114 -2.05 -8.02 8.90
N LEU A 115 -1.34 -8.18 7.79
CA LEU A 115 -0.59 -7.06 7.19
C LEU A 115 -1.51 -6.00 6.62
N SER A 116 -2.63 -6.39 6.02
CA SER A 116 -3.62 -5.43 5.51
C SER A 116 -4.19 -4.58 6.63
N LYS A 117 -4.54 -5.21 7.74
CA LYS A 117 -5.06 -4.51 8.91
C LYS A 117 -4.06 -3.53 9.47
N ARG A 118 -2.82 -3.96 9.66
CA ARG A 118 -1.74 -3.12 10.19
C ARG A 118 -1.43 -1.95 9.28
N ALA A 119 -1.41 -2.18 7.99
CA ALA A 119 -1.10 -1.13 7.02
C ALA A 119 -2.16 -0.04 7.05
N ILE A 120 -3.43 -0.41 7.06
CA ILE A 120 -4.53 0.54 7.09
C ILE A 120 -4.54 1.31 8.41
N GLU A 121 -4.35 0.64 9.53
CA GLU A 121 -4.29 1.29 10.84
C GLU A 121 -3.11 2.26 10.93
N SER A 122 -1.95 1.85 10.44
CA SER A 122 -0.75 2.69 10.42
C SER A 122 -0.98 3.96 9.59
N ALA A 123 -1.62 3.84 8.43
CA ALA A 123 -1.91 4.97 7.57
C ALA A 123 -2.89 5.94 8.24
N LYS A 124 -3.90 5.43 8.93
CA LYS A 124 -4.86 6.26 9.66
C LYS A 124 -4.19 7.03 10.78
N LEU A 125 -3.33 6.39 11.54
CA LEU A 125 -2.59 7.04 12.63
C LEU A 125 -1.67 8.14 12.11
N ALA A 126 -0.98 7.88 11.01
CA ALA A 126 -0.10 8.88 10.41
C ALA A 126 -0.88 10.10 9.93
N ASP A 127 -2.05 9.90 9.34
CA ASP A 127 -2.92 10.96 8.87
C ASP A 127 -3.48 11.77 10.04
N GLU A 128 -3.94 11.12 11.09
CA GLU A 128 -4.42 11.77 12.30
C GLU A 128 -3.33 12.59 12.98
N ASN A 129 -2.13 12.04 13.11
CA ASN A 129 -1.00 12.74 13.69
C ASN A 129 -0.63 13.99 12.90
N LYS A 130 -0.67 13.91 11.57
CA LYS A 130 -0.40 15.03 10.70
C LYS A 130 -1.44 16.14 10.90
N LEU A 131 -2.71 15.76 11.00
CA LEU A 131 -3.80 16.71 11.22
C LEU A 131 -3.69 17.37 12.59
N LEU A 132 -3.42 16.60 13.62
CA LEU A 132 -3.25 17.11 14.98
C LEU A 132 -2.08 18.09 15.08
N LYS A 133 -0.98 17.84 14.42
CA LYS A 133 0.14 18.76 14.38
C LYS A 133 -0.23 20.08 13.75
N LYS A 134 -1.00 20.06 12.68
CA LYS A 134 -1.47 21.27 12.02
C LYS A 134 -2.39 22.09 12.92
N ILE A 135 -3.27 21.44 13.65
CA ILE A 135 -4.23 22.10 14.54
C ILE A 135 -3.53 22.60 15.78
N ALA A 136 -2.68 21.78 16.39
CA ALA A 136 -2.05 22.11 17.66
C ALA A 136 -0.96 23.18 17.55
N HIS A 137 -0.30 23.27 16.40
CA HIS A 137 0.84 24.17 16.21
C HIS A 137 0.76 24.96 14.92
N PRO A 138 -0.29 25.76 14.75
CA PRO A 138 -0.46 26.49 13.48
C PRO A 138 0.68 27.45 13.19
N ASN A 139 1.26 28.05 14.22
CA ASN A 139 2.33 29.05 14.08
C ASN A 139 3.50 28.81 15.01
N THR A 140 3.51 27.72 15.75
CA THR A 140 4.56 27.45 16.74
C THR A 140 5.75 26.81 16.05
N PRO A 141 6.85 27.46 16.15
CA PRO A 141 8.06 26.77 15.76
C PRO A 141 8.29 25.67 16.74
N LEU A 142 8.33 25.15 17.31
CA LEU A 142 8.38 24.23 18.26
C LEU A 142 9.32 24.11 19.14
N ILE A 143 9.17 24.58 19.89
CA ILE A 143 9.69 24.59 20.42
C ILE A 143 10.28 23.83 20.77
N GLY A 144 10.44 24.11 20.94
CA GLY A 144 11.11 23.71 20.83
C GLY A 144 11.52 23.21 21.39
N ASN A 145 11.38 23.23 21.29
CA ASN A 145 11.69 22.68 21.40
C ASN A 145 11.71 21.94 21.69
N SER A 146 11.72 21.95 21.64
CA SER A 146 11.75 21.25 21.52
C SER A 146 11.60 20.52 21.80
N SER A 147 11.74 20.70 22.06
CA SER A 147 11.62 20.00 21.85
C SER A 147 11.18 19.32 22.19
N PHE A 148 10.94 19.36 22.09
CA PHE A 148 10.44 18.80 21.87
C PHE A 148 9.89 18.31 21.87
N ILE A 149 10.00 18.40 22.02
CA ILE A 149 9.46 17.98 21.55
C ILE A 149 8.95 17.40 21.49
N ILE A 150 8.72 17.21 21.54
CA ILE A 150 8.19 16.71 21.16
C ILE A 150 7.73 16.28 21.05
N ILE A 151 7.58 16.05 21.09
CA ILE A 151 7.05 15.89 20.78
C ILE A 151 6.76 15.54 20.38
#